data_72a17b01c4311279ae0d37dbe4ba1e42
#
_entry.id   72a17b01c4311279ae0d37dbe4ba1e42
#
_cell.length_a   1.000
_cell.length_b   1.000
_cell.length_c   1.000
_cell.angle_alpha   90.00
_cell.angle_beta   90.00
_cell.angle_gamma   90.00
#
_symmetry.space_group_name_H-M   'P 1'
#
loop_
_entity.id
_entity.type
_entity.pdbx_description
1 polymer ?
#
loop_
_entity_poly.entity_id
_entity_poly.type
_entity_poly.pdbx_seq_one_letter_code
_entity_poly.pdbx_strand_id
1 'polypeptide(L)'
;MQQFFLITTLVVALPGLAAEKKSTPVDPKQVSIPKKILFVGNSFTYWNKGLWHHMEQLVQCRPEKVDFKADRVVRGGASLKVMWGKTKAPATISEGDYDVVVLQEDIPETDVKSFHKFARKFDSSVRKSGARPVFFMAWPYKRLGWISLKEIAQAHRAIGAELGAQVAPVGIAWEKAMKERPEVNMYAKDKEHPSIQGTYLALCVLYSTIYGESPLKLEYLPKKHGNMTAREAAWLRRVAWATVQAEQAFLSK
;
A
#
# COMPACT_ATOMS: atom_id res chain seq x y z
N MET A 1 73.88 25.06 34.08
CA MET A 1 72.60 25.70 33.75
C MET A 1 71.88 24.74 32.77
N GLN A 2 70.99 23.90 33.25
CA GLN A 2 70.17 23.01 32.45
C GLN A 2 68.76 23.62 32.31
N GLN A 3 68.37 23.98 31.10
CA GLN A 3 67.03 24.45 30.81
C GLN A 3 66.08 23.23 30.56
N PHE A 4 65.04 23.12 31.39
CA PHE A 4 63.95 22.18 31.17
C PHE A 4 62.91 22.80 30.23
N PHE A 5 62.69 22.18 29.07
CA PHE A 5 61.55 22.51 28.19
C PHE A 5 60.33 21.76 28.68
N LEU A 6 59.31 22.48 29.06
CA LEU A 6 57.98 21.94 29.37
C LEU A 6 57.21 21.81 28.03
N ILE A 7 56.91 20.59 27.63
CA ILE A 7 56.02 20.33 26.49
C ILE A 7 54.59 20.24 26.99
N THR A 8 53.78 21.24 26.67
CA THR A 8 52.36 21.27 26.97
C THR A 8 51.61 20.56 25.86
N THR A 9 51.08 19.37 26.16
CA THR A 9 50.25 18.60 25.24
C THR A 9 48.83 19.14 25.23
N LEU A 10 48.43 19.74 24.10
CA LEU A 10 47.05 20.21 23.86
C LEU A 10 46.16 19.01 23.49
N VAL A 11 45.27 18.60 24.38
CA VAL A 11 44.25 17.58 24.11
C VAL A 11 43.09 18.29 23.42
N VAL A 12 42.95 18.05 22.12
CA VAL A 12 41.78 18.48 21.34
C VAL A 12 40.66 17.42 21.52
N ALA A 13 39.63 17.81 22.25
CA ALA A 13 38.42 16.99 22.37
C ALA A 13 37.62 17.02 21.06
N LEU A 14 37.48 15.89 20.39
CA LEU A 14 36.58 15.72 19.25
C LEU A 14 35.12 15.72 19.75
N PRO A 15 34.20 16.44 19.07
CA PRO A 15 32.79 16.38 19.43
C PRO A 15 32.23 14.99 19.15
N GLY A 16 31.57 14.44 20.18
CA GLY A 16 31.00 13.09 20.14
C GLY A 16 30.04 12.86 18.97
N LEU A 17 30.22 11.76 18.26
CA LEU A 17 29.24 11.21 17.34
C LEU A 17 27.93 11.00 18.11
N ALA A 18 26.88 11.69 17.69
CA ALA A 18 25.53 11.43 18.16
C ALA A 18 25.17 9.98 17.78
N ALA A 19 24.91 9.15 18.79
CA ALA A 19 24.48 7.79 18.60
C ALA A 19 23.13 7.77 17.83
N GLU A 20 23.14 7.21 16.63
CA GLU A 20 21.91 6.87 15.92
C GLU A 20 21.02 6.02 16.83
N LYS A 21 19.84 6.53 17.17
CA LYS A 21 18.80 5.77 17.82
C LYS A 21 18.38 4.63 16.88
N LYS A 22 18.92 3.43 17.10
CA LYS A 22 18.38 2.20 16.49
C LYS A 22 16.91 2.13 16.87
N SER A 23 16.03 2.18 15.85
CA SER A 23 14.62 1.94 16.03
C SER A 23 14.45 0.52 16.61
N THR A 24 13.88 0.43 17.79
CA THR A 24 13.50 -0.86 18.40
C THR A 24 12.59 -1.61 17.44
N PRO A 25 12.82 -2.89 17.14
CA PRO A 25 11.88 -3.68 16.35
C PRO A 25 10.54 -3.71 17.09
N VAL A 26 9.47 -3.31 16.39
CA VAL A 26 8.10 -3.41 16.91
C VAL A 26 7.78 -4.90 17.09
N ASP A 27 7.46 -5.32 18.31
CA ASP A 27 7.04 -6.71 18.60
C ASP A 27 5.83 -7.06 17.71
N PRO A 28 5.90 -8.13 16.89
CA PRO A 28 4.79 -8.53 16.02
C PRO A 28 3.50 -8.89 16.77
N LYS A 29 3.57 -9.07 18.09
CA LYS A 29 2.44 -9.47 18.95
C LYS A 29 1.59 -8.31 19.47
N GLN A 30 1.92 -7.04 19.15
CA GLN A 30 1.19 -5.85 19.65
C GLN A 30 0.66 -4.95 18.52
N VAL A 31 0.45 -5.49 17.32
CA VAL A 31 -0.21 -4.70 16.26
C VAL A 31 -1.71 -4.70 16.54
N SER A 32 -2.22 -3.60 17.09
CA SER A 32 -3.66 -3.39 17.22
C SER A 32 -4.34 -3.51 15.85
N ILE A 33 -5.52 -4.14 15.81
CA ILE A 33 -6.31 -4.27 14.59
C ILE A 33 -6.61 -2.86 14.05
N PRO A 34 -6.21 -2.52 12.80
CA PRO A 34 -6.48 -1.20 12.23
C PRO A 34 -7.98 -0.90 12.18
N LYS A 35 -8.37 0.26 12.74
CA LYS A 35 -9.77 0.71 12.84
C LYS A 35 -10.08 1.87 11.91
N LYS A 36 -9.06 2.63 11.50
CA LYS A 36 -9.25 3.80 10.65
C LYS A 36 -8.23 3.84 9.53
N ILE A 37 -8.70 3.77 8.30
CA ILE A 37 -7.86 3.72 7.10
C ILE A 37 -8.15 4.91 6.20
N LEU A 38 -7.09 5.58 5.72
CA LEU A 38 -7.18 6.58 4.66
C LEU A 38 -6.74 5.98 3.32
N PHE A 39 -7.57 6.13 2.30
CA PHE A 39 -7.23 5.79 0.93
C PHE A 39 -6.85 7.05 0.15
N VAL A 40 -5.61 7.09 -0.37
CA VAL A 40 -5.08 8.18 -1.20
C VAL A 40 -4.72 7.60 -2.57
N GLY A 41 -5.38 8.08 -3.62
CA GLY A 41 -5.13 7.54 -4.96
C GLY A 41 -6.02 8.13 -6.05
N ASN A 42 -6.03 7.46 -7.20
CA ASN A 42 -6.77 7.86 -8.39
C ASN A 42 -8.03 6.99 -8.64
N SER A 43 -8.44 6.87 -9.91
CA SER A 43 -9.63 6.11 -10.30
C SER A 43 -9.57 4.63 -9.92
N PHE A 44 -8.42 4.01 -9.84
CA PHE A 44 -8.28 2.62 -9.38
C PHE A 44 -8.71 2.44 -7.94
N THR A 45 -8.57 3.48 -7.14
CA THR A 45 -9.03 3.52 -5.75
C THR A 45 -10.53 3.80 -5.64
N TYR A 46 -11.11 4.66 -6.50
CA TYR A 46 -12.52 5.07 -6.34
C TYR A 46 -13.52 4.40 -7.29
N TRP A 47 -13.06 3.61 -8.29
CA TRP A 47 -13.98 2.92 -9.21
C TRP A 47 -14.94 2.00 -8.46
N ASN A 48 -16.09 1.70 -9.06
CA ASN A 48 -17.10 0.81 -8.48
C ASN A 48 -17.49 1.16 -7.02
N LYS A 49 -17.69 2.43 -6.68
CA LYS A 49 -17.96 3.01 -5.35
C LYS A 49 -16.74 3.16 -4.44
N GLY A 50 -15.58 2.75 -4.85
CA GLY A 50 -14.33 2.93 -4.13
C GLY A 50 -14.01 1.85 -3.11
N LEU A 51 -12.71 1.58 -3.00
CA LEU A 51 -12.16 0.55 -2.12
C LEU A 51 -12.48 0.80 -0.64
N TRP A 52 -12.59 2.07 -0.21
CA TRP A 52 -12.96 2.42 1.18
C TRP A 52 -14.35 1.90 1.54
N HIS A 53 -15.35 2.09 0.66
CA HIS A 53 -16.71 1.59 0.88
C HIS A 53 -16.74 0.06 0.98
N HIS A 54 -16.04 -0.61 0.06
CA HIS A 54 -15.96 -2.08 0.08
C HIS A 54 -15.16 -2.60 1.29
N MET A 55 -14.13 -1.87 1.73
CA MET A 55 -13.35 -2.25 2.92
C MET A 55 -14.20 -2.19 4.19
N GLU A 56 -15.05 -1.15 4.34
CA GLU A 56 -15.99 -1.06 5.45
C GLU A 56 -16.94 -2.26 5.49
N GLN A 57 -17.49 -2.63 4.34
CA GLN A 57 -18.38 -3.78 4.24
C GLN A 57 -17.66 -5.11 4.50
N LEU A 58 -16.44 -5.27 4.00
CA LEU A 58 -15.65 -6.49 4.19
C LEU A 58 -15.25 -6.66 5.66
N VAL A 59 -14.80 -5.60 6.33
CA VAL A 59 -14.39 -5.62 7.74
C VAL A 59 -15.58 -5.96 8.65
N GLN A 60 -16.81 -5.55 8.32
CA GLN A 60 -18.02 -5.92 9.05
C GLN A 60 -18.33 -7.43 8.99
N CYS A 61 -17.74 -8.17 8.04
CA CYS A 61 -17.87 -9.63 7.96
C CYS A 61 -16.89 -10.37 8.90
N ARG A 62 -16.03 -9.68 9.62
CA ARG A 62 -15.14 -10.29 10.62
C ARG A 62 -15.95 -10.89 11.78
N PRO A 63 -15.49 -12.01 12.37
CA PRO A 63 -16.10 -12.55 13.58
C PRO A 63 -16.10 -11.52 14.73
N GLU A 64 -14.96 -10.86 14.90
CA GLU A 64 -14.79 -9.78 15.87
C GLU A 64 -15.30 -8.46 15.28
N LYS A 65 -16.31 -7.88 15.92
CA LYS A 65 -16.85 -6.58 15.49
C LYS A 65 -15.87 -5.47 15.85
N VAL A 66 -15.54 -4.66 14.86
CA VAL A 66 -14.65 -3.51 14.98
C VAL A 66 -15.40 -2.27 14.56
N ASP A 67 -15.34 -1.20 15.34
CA ASP A 67 -15.80 0.13 14.89
C ASP A 67 -14.78 0.64 13.87
N PHE A 68 -15.03 0.31 12.61
CA PHE A 68 -14.13 0.56 11.50
C PHE A 68 -14.63 1.71 10.63
N LYS A 69 -13.71 2.59 10.24
CA LYS A 69 -13.96 3.71 9.33
C LYS A 69 -12.90 3.77 8.22
N ALA A 70 -13.34 4.09 7.02
CA ALA A 70 -12.45 4.32 5.89
C ALA A 70 -12.73 5.67 5.24
N ASP A 71 -11.72 6.53 5.23
CA ASP A 71 -11.75 7.83 4.58
C ASP A 71 -10.99 7.80 3.25
N ARG A 72 -11.13 8.88 2.47
CA ARG A 72 -10.50 8.99 1.15
C ARG A 72 -10.08 10.40 0.80
N VAL A 73 -8.96 10.50 0.09
CA VAL A 73 -8.63 11.66 -0.74
C VAL A 73 -8.28 11.10 -2.12
N VAL A 74 -9.13 11.36 -3.10
CA VAL A 74 -9.00 10.77 -4.44
C VAL A 74 -9.14 11.82 -5.53
N ARG A 75 -8.40 11.63 -6.64
CA ARG A 75 -8.45 12.48 -7.83
C ARG A 75 -8.17 11.64 -9.09
N GLY A 76 -9.01 11.76 -10.13
CA GLY A 76 -8.85 11.00 -11.38
C GLY A 76 -7.49 11.27 -12.05
N GLY A 77 -6.82 10.22 -12.54
CA GLY A 77 -5.53 10.29 -13.22
C GLY A 77 -4.40 10.90 -12.38
N ALA A 78 -4.50 10.83 -11.05
CA ALA A 78 -3.53 11.49 -10.20
C ALA A 78 -2.41 10.53 -9.76
N SER A 79 -1.16 10.91 -10.04
CA SER A 79 0.03 10.35 -9.40
C SER A 79 0.17 10.84 -7.96
N LEU A 80 1.01 10.20 -7.16
CA LEU A 80 1.36 10.68 -5.82
C LEU A 80 1.92 12.11 -5.84
N LYS A 81 2.63 12.51 -6.91
CA LYS A 81 3.06 13.90 -7.12
C LYS A 81 1.86 14.86 -7.14
N VAL A 82 0.82 14.52 -7.90
CA VAL A 82 -0.40 15.32 -8.01
C VAL A 82 -1.18 15.28 -6.68
N MET A 83 -1.29 14.12 -6.05
CA MET A 83 -1.94 13.97 -4.74
C MET A 83 -1.26 14.83 -3.67
N TRP A 84 0.07 14.91 -3.68
CA TRP A 84 0.84 15.74 -2.75
C TRP A 84 0.63 17.23 -2.97
N GLY A 85 0.74 17.69 -4.22
CA GLY A 85 0.81 19.12 -4.52
C GLY A 85 -0.52 19.79 -4.86
N LYS A 86 -1.55 19.01 -5.20
CA LYS A 86 -2.82 19.55 -5.75
C LYS A 86 -4.08 19.01 -5.06
N THR A 87 -3.93 18.35 -3.91
CA THR A 87 -5.05 17.85 -3.11
C THR A 87 -4.82 18.13 -1.62
N LYS A 88 -5.82 17.85 -0.80
CA LYS A 88 -5.72 17.94 0.65
C LYS A 88 -5.06 16.71 1.32
N ALA A 89 -4.50 15.76 0.55
CA ALA A 89 -3.98 14.52 1.12
C ALA A 89 -2.95 14.73 2.23
N PRO A 90 -1.92 15.62 2.09
CA PRO A 90 -0.96 15.86 3.17
C PRO A 90 -1.61 16.43 4.44
N ALA A 91 -2.54 17.38 4.32
CA ALA A 91 -3.27 17.94 5.45
C ALA A 91 -4.17 16.89 6.12
N THR A 92 -4.93 16.12 5.32
CA THR A 92 -5.78 15.03 5.82
C THR A 92 -4.97 14.00 6.60
N ILE A 93 -3.75 13.66 6.15
CA ILE A 93 -2.87 12.73 6.87
C ILE A 93 -2.39 13.33 8.19
N SER A 94 -1.97 14.59 8.19
CA SER A 94 -1.41 15.24 9.39
C SER A 94 -2.46 15.57 10.46
N GLU A 95 -3.70 15.81 10.05
CA GLU A 95 -4.81 16.18 10.93
C GLU A 95 -5.68 14.97 11.34
N GLY A 96 -5.57 13.88 10.59
CA GLY A 96 -6.35 12.67 10.83
C GLY A 96 -5.67 11.72 11.81
N ASP A 97 -6.50 10.94 12.49
CA ASP A 97 -6.08 9.88 13.40
C ASP A 97 -6.26 8.53 12.69
N TYR A 98 -5.34 8.23 11.77
CA TYR A 98 -5.38 7.01 10.95
C TYR A 98 -4.40 5.97 11.48
N ASP A 99 -4.77 4.70 11.43
CA ASP A 99 -3.85 3.58 11.69
C ASP A 99 -3.05 3.23 10.44
N VAL A 100 -3.68 3.37 9.27
CA VAL A 100 -3.10 3.01 7.98
C VAL A 100 -3.44 4.06 6.92
N VAL A 101 -2.47 4.39 6.07
CA VAL A 101 -2.69 5.17 4.85
C VAL A 101 -2.31 4.32 3.64
N VAL A 102 -3.29 4.01 2.80
CA VAL A 102 -3.08 3.32 1.52
C VAL A 102 -2.72 4.36 0.46
N LEU A 103 -1.59 4.19 -0.19
CA LEU A 103 -1.02 5.11 -1.18
C LEU A 103 -0.98 4.43 -2.55
N GLN A 104 -1.74 4.93 -3.52
CA GLN A 104 -1.77 4.38 -4.88
C GLN A 104 -1.16 5.35 -5.88
N GLU A 105 -0.16 4.86 -6.62
CA GLU A 105 0.51 5.60 -7.69
C GLU A 105 -0.09 5.25 -9.06
N ASP A 106 -0.02 6.20 -9.97
CA ASP A 106 -0.38 6.03 -11.38
C ASP A 106 0.85 5.65 -12.21
N ILE A 107 1.46 4.51 -11.86
CA ILE A 107 2.77 4.14 -12.38
C ILE A 107 2.80 3.90 -13.90
N PRO A 108 1.74 3.46 -14.61
CA PRO A 108 1.79 3.41 -16.06
C PRO A 108 1.99 4.78 -16.74
N GLU A 109 1.58 5.87 -16.08
CA GLU A 109 1.67 7.23 -16.60
C GLU A 109 2.70 8.10 -15.88
N THR A 110 3.36 7.55 -14.85
CA THR A 110 4.34 8.27 -14.03
C THR A 110 5.70 7.55 -14.09
N ASP A 111 6.78 8.32 -14.16
CA ASP A 111 8.11 7.76 -14.07
C ASP A 111 8.44 7.25 -12.65
N VAL A 112 9.27 6.20 -12.57
CA VAL A 112 9.68 5.56 -11.31
C VAL A 112 10.38 6.55 -10.37
N LYS A 113 11.18 7.47 -10.89
CA LYS A 113 11.90 8.47 -10.11
C LYS A 113 10.95 9.43 -9.41
N SER A 114 9.91 9.90 -10.11
CA SER A 114 8.85 10.71 -9.54
C SER A 114 8.07 9.94 -8.49
N PHE A 115 7.66 8.71 -8.80
CA PHE A 115 6.98 7.82 -7.85
C PHE A 115 7.77 7.70 -6.54
N HIS A 116 9.03 7.28 -6.59
CA HIS A 116 9.86 7.09 -5.40
C HIS A 116 10.05 8.38 -4.60
N LYS A 117 10.24 9.54 -5.31
CA LYS A 117 10.35 10.84 -4.65
C LYS A 117 9.13 11.17 -3.79
N PHE A 118 7.93 10.97 -4.33
CA PHE A 118 6.70 11.31 -3.62
C PHE A 118 6.26 10.22 -2.64
N ALA A 119 6.61 8.97 -2.88
CA ALA A 119 6.46 7.88 -1.92
C ALA A 119 7.22 8.19 -0.60
N ARG A 120 8.48 8.65 -0.69
CA ARG A 120 9.27 9.08 0.49
C ARG A 120 8.60 10.24 1.24
N LYS A 121 8.05 11.22 0.50
CA LYS A 121 7.35 12.36 1.14
C LYS A 121 6.11 11.89 1.89
N PHE A 122 5.30 11.05 1.28
CA PHE A 122 4.11 10.50 1.92
C PHE A 122 4.46 9.60 3.10
N ASP A 123 5.44 8.70 2.96
CA ASP A 123 5.90 7.83 4.04
C ASP A 123 6.30 8.65 5.29
N SER A 124 7.13 9.68 5.10
CA SER A 124 7.55 10.59 6.18
C SER A 124 6.35 11.28 6.84
N SER A 125 5.37 11.76 6.07
CA SER A 125 4.16 12.42 6.59
C SER A 125 3.28 11.44 7.36
N VAL A 126 3.06 10.25 6.80
CA VAL A 126 2.23 9.19 7.39
C VAL A 126 2.83 8.73 8.74
N ARG A 127 4.14 8.46 8.77
CA ARG A 127 4.79 8.02 10.02
C ARG A 127 4.81 9.11 11.09
N LYS A 128 4.94 10.39 10.69
CA LYS A 128 4.84 11.53 11.63
C LYS A 128 3.46 11.65 12.26
N SER A 129 2.39 11.27 11.57
CA SER A 129 1.03 11.24 12.13
C SER A 129 0.73 10.00 12.98
N GLY A 130 1.69 9.09 13.16
CA GLY A 130 1.51 7.84 13.92
C GLY A 130 0.92 6.68 13.10
N ALA A 131 0.57 6.91 11.83
CA ALA A 131 0.04 5.89 10.93
C ALA A 131 1.17 5.09 10.24
N ARG A 132 0.81 3.96 9.62
CA ARG A 132 1.73 3.21 8.74
C ARG A 132 1.29 3.29 7.28
N PRO A 133 2.23 3.48 6.33
CA PRO A 133 1.93 3.47 4.90
C PRO A 133 1.78 2.05 4.37
N VAL A 134 0.89 1.88 3.39
CA VAL A 134 0.77 0.68 2.56
C VAL A 134 0.71 1.12 1.11
N PHE A 135 1.67 0.71 0.29
CA PHE A 135 1.67 1.01 -1.13
C PHE A 135 0.79 0.03 -1.90
N PHE A 136 -0.13 0.57 -2.67
CA PHE A 136 -1.00 -0.20 -3.54
C PHE A 136 -0.31 -0.40 -4.89
N MET A 137 0.27 -1.56 -5.14
CA MET A 137 0.82 -1.96 -6.42
C MET A 137 -0.32 -2.30 -7.38
N ALA A 138 -0.66 -1.38 -8.28
CA ALA A 138 -1.70 -1.59 -9.29
C ALA A 138 -1.23 -2.52 -10.43
N TRP A 139 -2.11 -2.79 -11.36
CA TRP A 139 -1.89 -3.57 -12.58
C TRP A 139 -1.52 -2.67 -13.76
N PRO A 140 -0.87 -3.20 -14.82
CA PRO A 140 -0.61 -2.44 -16.03
C PRO A 140 -1.93 -2.17 -16.80
N TYR A 141 -2.01 -1.01 -17.46
CA TYR A 141 -3.12 -0.73 -18.36
C TYR A 141 -3.02 -1.60 -19.60
N LYS A 142 -4.06 -2.39 -19.88
CA LYS A 142 -4.09 -3.23 -21.08
C LYS A 142 -4.07 -2.41 -22.38
N ARG A 143 -4.52 -1.15 -22.33
CA ARG A 143 -4.56 -0.24 -23.48
C ARG A 143 -3.20 0.37 -23.82
N LEU A 144 -2.24 0.46 -22.89
CA LEU A 144 -1.00 1.18 -23.13
C LEU A 144 0.16 0.29 -23.60
N GLY A 145 0.34 -0.87 -23.05
CA GLY A 145 1.33 -1.86 -23.48
C GLY A 145 2.83 -1.49 -23.31
N TRP A 146 3.15 -0.33 -22.76
CA TRP A 146 4.51 0.20 -22.66
C TRP A 146 5.18 -0.02 -21.29
N ILE A 147 4.44 -0.41 -20.28
CA ILE A 147 4.98 -0.80 -18.99
C ILE A 147 4.49 -2.20 -18.62
N SER A 148 5.40 -3.05 -18.23
CA SER A 148 5.12 -4.40 -17.80
C SER A 148 4.80 -4.46 -16.31
N LEU A 149 4.06 -5.50 -15.89
CA LEU A 149 3.87 -5.79 -14.47
C LEU A 149 5.21 -6.00 -13.74
N LYS A 150 6.23 -6.54 -14.43
CA LYS A 150 7.56 -6.73 -13.88
C LYS A 150 8.18 -5.39 -13.44
N GLU A 151 8.09 -4.36 -14.28
CA GLU A 151 8.61 -3.01 -13.97
C GLU A 151 7.83 -2.37 -12.83
N ILE A 152 6.49 -2.48 -12.84
CA ILE A 152 5.62 -2.00 -11.75
C ILE A 152 6.01 -2.67 -10.43
N ALA A 153 6.17 -3.99 -10.42
CA ALA A 153 6.53 -4.76 -9.24
C ALA A 153 7.93 -4.40 -8.72
N GLN A 154 8.91 -4.26 -9.62
CA GLN A 154 10.26 -3.85 -9.26
C GLN A 154 10.26 -2.46 -8.59
N ALA A 155 9.56 -1.49 -9.17
CA ALA A 155 9.47 -0.14 -8.62
C ALA A 155 8.85 -0.12 -7.21
N HIS A 156 7.74 -0.86 -7.01
CA HIS A 156 7.07 -0.94 -5.71
C HIS A 156 7.88 -1.70 -4.67
N ARG A 157 8.49 -2.82 -5.04
CA ARG A 157 9.36 -3.60 -4.12
C ARG A 157 10.57 -2.80 -3.69
N ALA A 158 11.21 -2.07 -4.63
CA ALA A 158 12.38 -1.25 -4.33
C ALA A 158 12.04 -0.16 -3.28
N ILE A 159 10.97 0.59 -3.48
CA ILE A 159 10.59 1.64 -2.53
C ILE A 159 10.02 1.06 -1.23
N GLY A 160 9.30 -0.05 -1.28
CA GLY A 160 8.82 -0.75 -0.11
C GLY A 160 9.96 -1.23 0.79
N ALA A 161 11.00 -1.85 0.19
CA ALA A 161 12.19 -2.29 0.91
C ALA A 161 12.99 -1.11 1.49
N GLU A 162 13.18 -0.03 0.71
CA GLU A 162 13.88 1.17 1.16
C GLU A 162 13.22 1.80 2.39
N LEU A 163 11.89 1.88 2.39
CA LEU A 163 11.12 2.56 3.44
C LEU A 163 10.67 1.61 4.57
N GLY A 164 10.92 0.31 4.45
CA GLY A 164 10.34 -0.67 5.37
C GLY A 164 8.81 -0.61 5.39
N ALA A 165 8.20 -0.36 4.23
CA ALA A 165 6.77 -0.19 4.08
C ALA A 165 6.13 -1.40 3.37
N GLN A 166 4.91 -1.76 3.77
CA GLN A 166 4.18 -2.84 3.11
C GLN A 166 3.76 -2.45 1.69
N VAL A 167 3.81 -3.42 0.79
CA VAL A 167 3.30 -3.31 -0.58
C VAL A 167 2.19 -4.33 -0.76
N ALA A 168 1.00 -3.88 -1.15
CA ALA A 168 -0.12 -4.74 -1.49
C ALA A 168 0.02 -5.18 -2.96
N PRO A 169 0.30 -6.46 -3.26
CA PRO A 169 0.70 -6.94 -4.57
C PRO A 169 -0.51 -7.18 -5.51
N VAL A 170 -1.36 -6.16 -5.66
CA VAL A 170 -2.63 -6.30 -6.41
C VAL A 170 -2.38 -6.64 -7.88
N GLY A 171 -1.40 -5.99 -8.54
CA GLY A 171 -1.07 -6.28 -9.93
C GLY A 171 -0.61 -7.73 -10.15
N ILE A 172 0.12 -8.31 -9.19
CA ILE A 172 0.56 -9.72 -9.24
C ILE A 172 -0.64 -10.65 -9.08
N ALA A 173 -1.54 -10.36 -8.13
CA ALA A 173 -2.79 -11.12 -7.97
C ALA A 173 -3.67 -11.02 -9.21
N TRP A 174 -3.70 -9.86 -9.86
CA TRP A 174 -4.43 -9.61 -11.10
C TRP A 174 -3.95 -10.48 -12.25
N GLU A 175 -2.65 -10.50 -12.50
CA GLU A 175 -2.06 -11.37 -13.53
C GLU A 175 -2.33 -12.86 -13.23
N LYS A 176 -2.20 -13.27 -11.97
CA LYS A 176 -2.51 -14.65 -11.54
C LYS A 176 -3.96 -14.99 -11.80
N ALA A 177 -4.90 -14.12 -11.44
CA ALA A 177 -6.33 -14.33 -11.68
C ALA A 177 -6.63 -14.48 -13.18
N MET A 178 -6.06 -13.62 -14.03
CA MET A 178 -6.24 -13.69 -15.48
C MET A 178 -5.64 -14.96 -16.12
N LYS A 179 -4.57 -15.49 -15.54
CA LYS A 179 -3.96 -16.77 -15.99
C LYS A 179 -4.79 -17.98 -15.55
N GLU A 180 -5.31 -17.97 -14.32
CA GLU A 180 -6.09 -19.08 -13.79
C GLU A 180 -7.49 -19.19 -14.41
N ARG A 181 -8.13 -18.03 -14.67
CA ARG A 181 -9.51 -17.96 -15.20
C ARG A 181 -9.63 -16.83 -16.22
N PRO A 182 -9.13 -17.03 -17.45
CA PRO A 182 -9.14 -16.00 -18.51
C PRO A 182 -10.55 -15.57 -18.94
N GLU A 183 -11.57 -16.40 -18.69
CA GLU A 183 -12.97 -16.08 -18.93
C GLU A 183 -13.53 -15.02 -17.96
N VAL A 184 -12.90 -14.83 -16.79
CA VAL A 184 -13.32 -13.82 -15.83
C VAL A 184 -12.63 -12.50 -16.15
N ASN A 185 -13.42 -11.54 -16.60
CA ASN A 185 -12.86 -10.24 -17.00
C ASN A 185 -12.52 -9.39 -15.77
N MET A 186 -11.24 -9.11 -15.60
CA MET A 186 -10.74 -8.26 -14.50
C MET A 186 -10.84 -6.77 -14.83
N TYR A 187 -10.87 -6.40 -16.10
CA TYR A 187 -10.94 -5.01 -16.57
C TYR A 187 -12.39 -4.58 -16.88
N ALA A 188 -12.67 -3.30 -16.73
CA ALA A 188 -13.82 -2.66 -17.33
C ALA A 188 -13.69 -2.60 -18.86
N LYS A 189 -14.70 -2.09 -19.56
CA LYS A 189 -14.73 -2.02 -21.04
C LYS A 189 -13.59 -1.19 -21.64
N ASP A 190 -13.08 -0.21 -20.90
CA ASP A 190 -11.97 0.67 -21.33
C ASP A 190 -10.59 0.00 -21.26
N LYS A 191 -10.49 -1.23 -20.76
CA LYS A 191 -9.24 -2.01 -20.62
C LYS A 191 -8.19 -1.35 -19.72
N GLU A 192 -8.63 -0.54 -18.78
CA GLU A 192 -7.82 0.20 -17.82
C GLU A 192 -8.39 0.05 -16.40
N HIS A 193 -9.62 0.52 -16.20
CA HIS A 193 -10.28 0.48 -14.90
C HIS A 193 -10.70 -0.93 -14.50
N PRO A 194 -10.87 -1.18 -13.20
CA PRO A 194 -11.27 -2.50 -12.73
C PRO A 194 -12.74 -2.82 -13.05
N SER A 195 -13.02 -4.03 -13.47
CA SER A 195 -14.36 -4.61 -13.33
C SER A 195 -14.73 -4.74 -11.86
N ILE A 196 -15.93 -5.20 -11.56
CA ILE A 196 -16.28 -5.47 -10.15
C ILE A 196 -15.44 -6.63 -9.57
N GLN A 197 -15.08 -7.62 -10.39
CA GLN A 197 -14.17 -8.71 -10.01
C GLN A 197 -12.77 -8.17 -9.72
N GLY A 198 -12.26 -7.25 -10.53
CA GLY A 198 -10.98 -6.58 -10.31
C GLY A 198 -10.96 -5.75 -9.04
N THR A 199 -12.01 -4.96 -8.80
CA THR A 199 -12.16 -4.20 -7.54
C THR A 199 -12.18 -5.12 -6.32
N TYR A 200 -12.91 -6.23 -6.40
CA TYR A 200 -12.99 -7.19 -5.31
C TYR A 200 -11.67 -7.91 -5.03
N LEU A 201 -10.93 -8.26 -6.08
CA LEU A 201 -9.58 -8.80 -5.92
C LEU A 201 -8.65 -7.80 -5.22
N ALA A 202 -8.63 -6.55 -5.69
CA ALA A 202 -7.84 -5.48 -5.08
C ALA A 202 -8.18 -5.28 -3.60
N LEU A 203 -9.47 -5.27 -3.27
CA LEU A 203 -9.97 -5.21 -1.89
C LEU A 203 -9.42 -6.35 -1.03
N CYS A 204 -9.51 -7.61 -1.51
CA CYS A 204 -9.05 -8.78 -0.76
C CYS A 204 -7.53 -8.78 -0.56
N VAL A 205 -6.76 -8.34 -1.57
CA VAL A 205 -5.29 -8.19 -1.45
C VAL A 205 -4.93 -7.12 -0.43
N LEU A 206 -5.57 -5.95 -0.50
CA LEU A 206 -5.37 -4.87 0.47
C LEU A 206 -5.73 -5.30 1.88
N TYR A 207 -6.88 -5.96 2.06
CA TYR A 207 -7.27 -6.53 3.34
C TYR A 207 -6.18 -7.47 3.89
N SER A 208 -5.77 -8.45 3.08
CA SER A 208 -4.76 -9.44 3.50
C SER A 208 -3.41 -8.79 3.85
N THR A 209 -3.00 -7.75 3.10
CA THR A 209 -1.76 -7.03 3.37
C THR A 209 -1.85 -6.19 4.65
N ILE A 210 -2.96 -5.48 4.84
CA ILE A 210 -3.17 -4.57 5.97
C ILE A 210 -3.31 -5.34 7.28
N TYR A 211 -4.12 -6.40 7.29
CA TYR A 211 -4.43 -7.16 8.50
C TYR A 211 -3.50 -8.35 8.74
N GLY A 212 -2.72 -8.79 7.73
CA GLY A 212 -1.94 -10.02 7.82
C GLY A 212 -2.79 -11.28 7.90
N GLU A 213 -4.08 -11.20 7.52
CA GLU A 213 -5.08 -12.22 7.72
C GLU A 213 -5.68 -12.71 6.41
N SER A 214 -6.15 -13.95 6.44
CA SER A 214 -6.85 -14.57 5.32
C SER A 214 -8.27 -14.01 5.15
N PRO A 215 -8.67 -13.56 3.95
CA PRO A 215 -10.03 -13.10 3.67
C PRO A 215 -10.98 -14.26 3.39
N LEU A 216 -10.55 -15.52 3.44
CA LEU A 216 -11.34 -16.69 2.96
C LEU A 216 -12.69 -16.85 3.62
N LYS A 217 -12.79 -16.51 4.92
CA LYS A 217 -14.03 -16.62 5.70
C LYS A 217 -14.91 -15.36 5.67
N LEU A 218 -14.49 -14.31 4.95
CA LEU A 218 -15.23 -13.06 4.89
C LEU A 218 -16.24 -13.11 3.74
N GLU A 219 -17.49 -13.35 4.04
CA GLU A 219 -18.55 -13.57 3.06
C GLU A 219 -19.16 -12.26 2.53
N TYR A 220 -18.31 -11.28 2.27
CA TYR A 220 -18.73 -10.07 1.60
C TYR A 220 -18.89 -10.29 0.10
N LEU A 221 -20.01 -9.81 -0.46
CA LEU A 221 -20.29 -9.80 -1.90
C LEU A 221 -20.88 -8.45 -2.31
N PRO A 222 -20.26 -7.72 -3.26
CA PRO A 222 -20.79 -6.44 -3.75
C PRO A 222 -22.14 -6.64 -4.47
N LYS A 223 -23.26 -6.31 -3.82
CA LYS A 223 -24.62 -6.64 -4.30
C LYS A 223 -25.17 -5.77 -5.45
N LYS A 224 -24.56 -4.63 -5.77
CA LYS A 224 -25.16 -3.63 -6.70
C LYS A 224 -24.32 -3.27 -7.93
N HIS A 225 -23.16 -3.84 -8.14
CA HIS A 225 -22.23 -3.43 -9.18
C HIS A 225 -21.66 -4.63 -9.95
N GLY A 226 -22.46 -5.18 -10.84
CA GLY A 226 -22.07 -6.30 -11.70
C GLY A 226 -22.49 -7.67 -11.16
N ASN A 227 -22.45 -8.68 -12.05
CA ASN A 227 -22.92 -10.03 -11.77
C ASN A 227 -21.81 -10.91 -11.18
N MET A 228 -21.15 -10.49 -10.10
CA MET A 228 -20.17 -11.36 -9.44
C MET A 228 -20.90 -12.42 -8.61
N THR A 229 -20.59 -13.68 -8.87
CA THR A 229 -21.13 -14.81 -8.13
C THR A 229 -20.38 -15.09 -6.83
N ALA A 230 -21.02 -15.74 -5.86
CA ALA A 230 -20.35 -16.19 -4.63
C ALA A 230 -19.15 -17.11 -4.91
N ARG A 231 -19.23 -17.94 -5.99
CA ARG A 231 -18.14 -18.81 -6.43
C ARG A 231 -16.92 -18.01 -6.93
N GLU A 232 -17.16 -16.96 -7.71
CA GLU A 232 -16.09 -16.05 -8.15
C GLU A 232 -15.47 -15.31 -6.96
N ALA A 233 -16.28 -14.78 -6.04
CA ALA A 233 -15.78 -14.11 -4.84
C ALA A 233 -14.91 -15.04 -3.99
N ALA A 234 -15.32 -16.29 -3.77
CA ALA A 234 -14.53 -17.28 -3.03
C ALA A 234 -13.21 -17.59 -3.73
N TRP A 235 -13.22 -17.69 -5.06
CA TRP A 235 -12.00 -17.89 -5.84
C TRP A 235 -11.06 -16.67 -5.75
N LEU A 236 -11.57 -15.45 -5.92
CA LEU A 236 -10.77 -14.22 -5.81
C LEU A 236 -10.13 -14.04 -4.43
N ARG A 237 -10.84 -14.41 -3.36
CA ARG A 237 -10.25 -14.43 -2.00
C ARG A 237 -9.07 -15.39 -1.89
N ARG A 238 -9.16 -16.60 -2.53
CA ARG A 238 -8.04 -17.55 -2.57
C ARG A 238 -6.85 -17.00 -3.35
N VAL A 239 -7.08 -16.43 -4.53
CA VAL A 239 -6.02 -15.80 -5.34
C VAL A 239 -5.33 -14.70 -4.56
N ALA A 240 -6.10 -13.81 -3.92
CA ALA A 240 -5.57 -12.71 -3.11
C ALA A 240 -4.67 -13.23 -1.98
N TRP A 241 -5.18 -14.15 -1.17
CA TRP A 241 -4.43 -14.69 -0.03
C TRP A 241 -3.15 -15.39 -0.45
N ALA A 242 -3.25 -16.30 -1.42
CA ALA A 242 -2.07 -17.03 -1.93
C ALA A 242 -1.02 -16.08 -2.53
N THR A 243 -1.43 -14.98 -3.15
CA THR A 243 -0.50 -13.98 -3.69
C THR A 243 0.21 -13.20 -2.58
N VAL A 244 -0.51 -12.77 -1.55
CA VAL A 244 0.09 -12.03 -0.42
C VAL A 244 1.09 -12.93 0.32
N GLN A 245 0.74 -14.18 0.58
CA GLN A 245 1.67 -15.14 1.23
C GLN A 245 2.93 -15.39 0.38
N ALA A 246 2.77 -15.57 -0.94
CA ALA A 246 3.91 -15.78 -1.84
C ALA A 246 4.82 -14.55 -1.91
N GLU A 247 4.25 -13.33 -1.91
CA GLU A 247 5.02 -12.10 -1.92
C GLU A 247 5.79 -11.91 -0.60
N GLN A 248 5.17 -12.19 0.54
CA GLN A 248 5.86 -12.15 1.83
C GLN A 248 7.01 -13.13 1.89
N ALA A 249 6.83 -14.37 1.43
CA ALA A 249 7.88 -15.37 1.37
C ALA A 249 9.00 -15.00 0.38
N PHE A 250 8.69 -14.27 -0.70
CA PHE A 250 9.68 -13.75 -1.64
C PHE A 250 10.55 -12.64 -1.01
N LEU A 251 9.94 -11.73 -0.26
CA LEU A 251 10.63 -10.59 0.37
C LEU A 251 11.45 -11.00 1.62
N SER A 252 11.22 -12.19 2.16
CA SER A 252 11.94 -12.72 3.34
C SER A 252 13.23 -13.47 2.98
N LYS A 253 13.55 -13.64 1.69
CA LYS A 253 14.76 -14.29 1.16
C LYS A 253 15.86 -13.29 0.91
#